data_d237739a7a3f3d79663c93894be0ccdd
#
_entry.id   d237739a7a3f3d79663c93894be0ccdd
#
_cell.length_a   1.000
_cell.length_b   1.000
_cell.length_c   1.000
_cell.angle_alpha   90.00
_cell.angle_beta   90.00
_cell.angle_gamma   90.00
#
_symmetry.space_group_name_H-M   'P 1'
#
loop_
_entity.id
_entity.type
_entity.pdbx_description
1 polymer ?
#
loop_
_entity_poly.entity_id
_entity_poly.type
_entity_poly.pdbx_seq_one_letter_code
_entity_poly.pdbx_strand_id
1 'polypeptide(L)'
;MSEPTSSPAPPPPAGGPSPYVRDSHCSTCGAPYTALASPGTWPRTCARCGTTAYRNPLPVAVALLPVTGPGPAGLVVITRTIEPQKGGTALPGGFVDHTEDWRDAVVRELREETGIEAGAQDVRLADALSDTAGHLLLFGLLPPRPLSSLPPSVPTHETSGYEILPAPRPLTFPLHTEAANAWFAGRYG
;
A
#
# COMPACT_ATOMS: atom_id res chain seq x y z
N MET A 1 -38.41 -9.61 -39.93
CA MET A 1 -38.14 -8.72 -38.80
C MET A 1 -36.62 -8.70 -38.64
N SER A 2 -35.98 -7.62 -39.09
CA SER A 2 -34.52 -7.48 -39.08
C SER A 2 -34.10 -6.71 -37.82
N GLU A 3 -33.25 -7.30 -36.99
CA GLU A 3 -32.71 -6.65 -35.82
C GLU A 3 -31.81 -5.47 -36.22
N PRO A 4 -31.85 -4.34 -35.47
CA PRO A 4 -30.91 -3.26 -35.70
C PRO A 4 -29.55 -3.61 -35.12
N THR A 5 -28.55 -3.73 -35.97
CA THR A 5 -27.13 -3.84 -35.56
C THR A 5 -26.69 -2.50 -34.98
N SER A 6 -26.52 -2.43 -33.65
CA SER A 6 -25.90 -1.28 -33.02
C SER A 6 -24.39 -1.30 -33.30
N SER A 7 -23.89 -0.29 -33.99
CA SER A 7 -22.44 -0.07 -34.13
C SER A 7 -21.81 0.22 -32.77
N PRO A 8 -20.63 -0.37 -32.47
CA PRO A 8 -19.91 -0.03 -31.24
C PRO A 8 -19.49 1.46 -31.28
N ALA A 9 -19.58 2.09 -30.09
CA ALA A 9 -19.10 3.46 -29.90
C ALA A 9 -17.60 3.57 -30.27
N PRO A 10 -17.15 4.68 -30.86
CA PRO A 10 -15.74 4.86 -31.16
C PRO A 10 -14.91 4.89 -29.86
N PRO A 11 -13.66 4.39 -29.88
CA PRO A 11 -12.77 4.46 -28.75
C PRO A 11 -12.47 5.93 -28.39
N PRO A 12 -12.27 6.24 -27.09
CA PRO A 12 -11.93 7.60 -26.69
C PRO A 12 -10.59 8.03 -27.29
N PRO A 13 -10.41 9.33 -27.60
CA PRO A 13 -9.17 9.83 -28.18
C PRO A 13 -8.01 9.62 -27.22
N ALA A 14 -6.90 9.10 -27.72
CA ALA A 14 -5.67 8.90 -26.97
C ALA A 14 -5.04 10.26 -26.60
N GLY A 15 -4.74 10.49 -25.32
CA GLY A 15 -3.73 11.46 -24.90
C GLY A 15 -4.17 12.84 -24.43
N GLY A 16 -5.47 13.14 -24.22
CA GLY A 16 -5.90 14.37 -23.55
C GLY A 16 -6.16 14.14 -22.04
N PRO A 17 -6.04 15.21 -21.18
CA PRO A 17 -6.50 15.09 -19.81
C PRO A 17 -7.97 14.67 -19.83
N SER A 18 -8.29 13.59 -19.10
CA SER A 18 -9.67 13.08 -19.01
C SER A 18 -10.62 14.23 -18.61
N PRO A 19 -11.70 14.50 -19.36
CA PRO A 19 -12.69 15.48 -18.96
C PRO A 19 -13.46 15.06 -17.69
N TYR A 20 -13.24 13.85 -17.22
CA TYR A 20 -13.89 13.30 -16.02
C TYR A 20 -13.05 13.59 -14.79
N VAL A 21 -13.54 14.51 -13.96
CA VAL A 21 -12.99 14.70 -12.62
C VAL A 21 -13.36 13.46 -11.78
N ARG A 22 -12.36 12.81 -11.22
CA ARG A 22 -12.57 11.65 -10.33
C ARG A 22 -13.59 11.99 -9.24
N ASP A 23 -14.50 11.07 -8.97
CA ASP A 23 -15.55 11.23 -7.96
C ASP A 23 -16.55 12.37 -8.22
N SER A 24 -16.70 12.81 -9.46
CA SER A 24 -17.65 13.87 -9.83
C SER A 24 -19.10 13.40 -9.99
N HIS A 25 -19.33 12.09 -10.07
CA HIS A 25 -20.63 11.49 -10.29
C HIS A 25 -20.96 10.41 -9.25
N CYS A 26 -22.25 10.24 -8.97
CA CYS A 26 -22.73 9.17 -8.10
C CYS A 26 -22.46 7.80 -8.73
N SER A 27 -21.77 6.91 -8.03
CA SER A 27 -21.47 5.56 -8.50
C SER A 27 -22.71 4.67 -8.65
N THR A 28 -23.81 5.02 -7.97
CA THR A 28 -25.06 4.24 -8.00
C THR A 28 -25.96 4.60 -9.18
N CYS A 29 -26.13 5.88 -9.50
CA CYS A 29 -27.11 6.31 -10.52
C CYS A 29 -26.51 7.17 -11.64
N GLY A 30 -25.18 7.42 -11.63
CA GLY A 30 -24.49 8.21 -12.64
C GLY A 30 -24.81 9.72 -12.61
N ALA A 31 -25.61 10.21 -11.67
CA ALA A 31 -25.91 11.64 -11.61
C ALA A 31 -24.68 12.43 -11.15
N PRO A 32 -24.41 13.61 -11.75
CA PRO A 32 -23.32 14.46 -11.28
C PRO A 32 -23.61 14.96 -9.87
N TYR A 33 -22.56 15.07 -9.06
CA TYR A 33 -22.64 15.81 -7.80
C TYR A 33 -22.62 17.31 -8.11
N THR A 34 -23.78 17.84 -8.50
CA THR A 34 -23.96 19.29 -8.74
C THR A 34 -23.91 20.05 -7.42
N ALA A 35 -23.23 21.19 -7.42
CA ALA A 35 -23.14 22.10 -6.27
C ALA A 35 -22.56 21.49 -5.00
N LEU A 36 -21.38 20.85 -5.10
CA LEU A 36 -20.58 20.60 -3.91
C LEU A 36 -20.11 21.95 -3.38
N ALA A 37 -20.61 22.34 -2.21
CA ALA A 37 -20.22 23.58 -1.53
C ALA A 37 -18.70 23.65 -1.28
N SER A 38 -18.04 22.49 -1.31
CA SER A 38 -16.58 22.34 -1.27
C SER A 38 -16.18 21.08 -2.06
N PRO A 39 -15.49 21.21 -3.20
CA PRO A 39 -14.86 20.07 -3.87
C PRO A 39 -13.90 19.37 -2.90
N GLY A 40 -14.11 18.07 -2.68
CA GLY A 40 -13.24 17.29 -1.78
C GLY A 40 -13.86 16.89 -0.43
N THR A 41 -15.02 17.41 -0.03
CA THR A 41 -15.70 16.96 1.21
C THR A 41 -16.35 15.58 1.06
N TRP A 42 -16.21 14.78 2.09
CA TRP A 42 -16.81 13.44 2.22
C TRP A 42 -17.42 13.29 3.62
N PRO A 43 -18.49 12.47 3.82
CA PRO A 43 -19.23 11.73 2.80
C PRO A 43 -20.08 12.63 1.88
N ARG A 44 -20.54 12.06 0.72
CA ARG A 44 -21.39 12.77 -0.24
C ARG A 44 -22.72 12.07 -0.42
N THR A 45 -23.82 12.80 -0.26
CA THR A 45 -25.16 12.27 -0.54
C THR A 45 -25.62 12.72 -1.92
N CYS A 46 -26.03 11.78 -2.76
CA CYS A 46 -26.56 12.06 -4.08
C CYS A 46 -27.96 12.67 -4.00
N ALA A 47 -28.15 13.87 -4.55
CA ALA A 47 -29.45 14.54 -4.56
C ALA A 47 -30.51 13.79 -5.39
N ARG A 48 -30.09 12.97 -6.38
CA ARG A 48 -31.01 12.24 -7.26
C ARG A 48 -31.52 10.94 -6.65
N CYS A 49 -30.64 10.12 -6.05
CA CYS A 49 -31.02 8.79 -5.56
C CYS A 49 -30.90 8.62 -4.04
N GLY A 50 -30.45 9.64 -3.31
CA GLY A 50 -30.30 9.58 -1.85
C GLY A 50 -29.11 8.74 -1.35
N THR A 51 -28.37 8.05 -2.22
CA THR A 51 -27.24 7.22 -1.81
C THR A 51 -26.13 8.10 -1.25
N THR A 52 -25.60 7.73 -0.08
CA THR A 52 -24.42 8.34 0.51
C THR A 52 -23.16 7.55 0.13
N ALA A 53 -22.21 8.23 -0.51
CA ALA A 53 -20.92 7.69 -0.86
C ALA A 53 -19.85 8.14 0.15
N TYR A 54 -18.95 7.24 0.49
CA TYR A 54 -17.81 7.47 1.37
C TYR A 54 -16.51 7.37 0.55
N ARG A 55 -15.49 8.07 1.00
CA ARG A 55 -14.12 7.90 0.51
C ARG A 55 -13.27 7.38 1.66
N ASN A 56 -13.12 6.08 1.70
CA ASN A 56 -12.34 5.41 2.74
C ASN A 56 -10.84 5.49 2.43
N PRO A 57 -9.97 5.51 3.45
CA PRO A 57 -8.54 5.35 3.24
C PRO A 57 -8.25 3.99 2.60
N LEU A 58 -7.19 3.95 1.78
CA LEU A 58 -6.69 2.71 1.20
C LEU A 58 -5.79 2.02 2.22
N PRO A 59 -6.06 0.77 2.60
CA PRO A 59 -5.20 0.03 3.53
C PRO A 59 -3.91 -0.42 2.81
N VAL A 60 -2.78 -0.26 3.50
CA VAL A 60 -1.44 -0.68 3.07
C VAL A 60 -0.85 -1.54 4.17
N ALA A 61 -0.43 -2.76 3.84
CA ALA A 61 0.26 -3.67 4.75
C ALA A 61 1.76 -3.51 4.61
N VAL A 62 2.48 -3.35 5.72
CA VAL A 62 3.93 -3.11 5.75
C VAL A 62 4.59 -4.09 6.71
N ALA A 63 5.62 -4.80 6.26
CA ALA A 63 6.34 -5.77 7.08
C ALA A 63 7.48 -5.13 7.86
N LEU A 64 7.50 -5.37 9.17
CA LEU A 64 8.64 -5.15 10.06
C LEU A 64 9.23 -6.54 10.38
N LEU A 65 10.26 -6.94 9.65
CA LEU A 65 10.98 -8.19 9.92
C LEU A 65 12.34 -7.90 10.55
N PRO A 66 12.49 -8.14 11.87
CA PRO A 66 13.76 -8.03 12.54
C PRO A 66 14.71 -9.17 12.14
N VAL A 67 15.99 -8.83 11.97
CA VAL A 67 17.05 -9.78 11.63
C VAL A 67 18.16 -9.70 12.64
N THR A 68 18.57 -10.85 13.17
CA THR A 68 19.68 -11.00 14.10
C THR A 68 20.89 -11.62 13.43
N GLY A 69 22.08 -11.20 13.83
CA GLY A 69 23.35 -11.67 13.25
C GLY A 69 24.54 -11.38 14.16
N PRO A 70 25.76 -11.41 13.60
CA PRO A 70 26.97 -11.10 14.38
C PRO A 70 27.05 -9.65 14.88
N GLY A 71 26.26 -8.76 14.29
CA GLY A 71 26.13 -7.36 14.67
C GLY A 71 24.82 -7.05 15.42
N PRO A 72 24.49 -5.75 15.61
CA PRO A 72 23.22 -5.35 16.15
C PRO A 72 22.07 -5.82 15.23
N ALA A 73 20.91 -6.06 15.86
CA ALA A 73 19.70 -6.42 15.12
C ALA A 73 19.29 -5.29 14.17
N GLY A 74 18.79 -5.66 12.98
CA GLY A 74 18.32 -4.71 11.97
C GLY A 74 16.95 -5.09 11.41
N LEU A 75 16.45 -4.31 10.47
CA LEU A 75 15.20 -4.57 9.76
C LEU A 75 15.46 -4.91 8.30
N VAL A 76 14.68 -5.83 7.74
CA VAL A 76 14.64 -6.04 6.28
C VAL A 76 14.08 -4.79 5.62
N VAL A 77 14.78 -4.27 4.62
CA VAL A 77 14.34 -3.19 3.75
C VAL A 77 14.62 -3.55 2.29
N ILE A 78 13.91 -2.92 1.38
CA ILE A 78 14.02 -3.11 -0.07
C ILE A 78 14.49 -1.83 -0.75
N THR A 79 15.07 -1.96 -1.94
CA THR A 79 15.29 -0.84 -2.86
C THR A 79 14.31 -0.97 -4.02
N ARG A 80 13.44 0.02 -4.18
CA ARG A 80 12.37 0.05 -5.19
C ARG A 80 12.92 0.17 -6.60
N THR A 81 12.35 -0.57 -7.56
CA THR A 81 12.68 -0.44 -9.00
C THR A 81 11.56 0.21 -9.81
N ILE A 82 10.40 0.46 -9.18
CA ILE A 82 9.19 1.03 -9.80
C ILE A 82 8.83 2.38 -9.19
N GLU A 83 8.05 3.18 -9.93
CA GLU A 83 7.46 4.41 -9.41
C GLU A 83 6.25 4.12 -8.48
N PRO A 84 5.93 5.00 -7.54
CA PRO A 84 6.66 6.20 -7.18
C PRO A 84 7.94 5.90 -6.40
N GLN A 85 8.87 6.87 -6.44
CA GLN A 85 10.11 6.83 -5.64
C GLN A 85 11.07 5.67 -6.02
N LYS A 86 11.24 5.42 -7.32
CA LYS A 86 12.23 4.48 -7.84
C LYS A 86 13.64 4.81 -7.31
N GLY A 87 14.39 3.78 -6.88
CA GLY A 87 15.70 3.90 -6.24
C GLY A 87 15.65 4.18 -4.75
N GLY A 88 14.48 4.40 -4.19
CA GLY A 88 14.32 4.66 -2.77
C GLY A 88 14.32 3.39 -1.91
N THR A 89 14.78 3.50 -0.66
CA THR A 89 14.76 2.41 0.32
C THR A 89 13.44 2.46 1.12
N ALA A 90 12.76 1.32 1.26
CA ALA A 90 11.51 1.21 1.99
C ALA A 90 11.44 -0.09 2.81
N LEU A 91 10.53 -0.16 3.77
CA LEU A 91 10.11 -1.44 4.33
C LEU A 91 9.29 -2.20 3.28
N PRO A 92 9.34 -3.54 3.22
CA PRO A 92 8.47 -4.31 2.33
C PRO A 92 6.99 -4.04 2.60
N GLY A 93 6.20 -3.86 1.55
CA GLY A 93 4.77 -3.64 1.74
C GLY A 93 4.05 -3.04 0.54
N GLY A 94 2.74 -3.26 0.50
CA GLY A 94 1.84 -2.79 -0.54
C GLY A 94 0.38 -2.77 -0.12
N PHE A 95 -0.51 -2.59 -1.09
CA PHE A 95 -1.94 -2.50 -0.82
C PHE A 95 -2.51 -3.85 -0.36
N VAL A 96 -3.44 -3.77 0.60
CA VAL A 96 -4.26 -4.93 0.97
C VAL A 96 -5.30 -5.15 -0.11
N ASP A 97 -5.37 -6.35 -0.66
CA ASP A 97 -6.31 -6.72 -1.71
C ASP A 97 -7.76 -6.82 -1.17
N HIS A 98 -8.73 -6.69 -2.08
CA HIS A 98 -10.13 -6.83 -1.70
C HIS A 98 -10.40 -8.22 -1.12
N THR A 99 -10.94 -8.28 0.10
CA THR A 99 -11.21 -9.51 0.88
C THR A 99 -9.99 -10.20 1.49
N GLU A 100 -8.79 -9.66 1.34
CA GLU A 100 -7.58 -10.19 1.96
C GLU A 100 -7.49 -9.78 3.45
N ASP A 101 -7.06 -10.71 4.32
CA ASP A 101 -6.67 -10.32 5.69
C ASP A 101 -5.35 -9.53 5.64
N TRP A 102 -5.25 -8.45 6.39
CA TRP A 102 -4.07 -7.60 6.39
C TRP A 102 -2.76 -8.32 6.79
N ARG A 103 -2.85 -9.40 7.58
CA ARG A 103 -1.67 -10.22 7.94
C ARG A 103 -1.21 -11.07 6.77
N ASP A 104 -2.17 -11.57 5.97
CA ASP A 104 -1.87 -12.27 4.73
C ASP A 104 -1.21 -11.31 3.74
N ALA A 105 -1.70 -10.07 3.64
CA ALA A 105 -1.06 -9.03 2.83
C ALA A 105 0.38 -8.74 3.28
N VAL A 106 0.66 -8.63 4.60
CA VAL A 106 2.03 -8.43 5.11
C VAL A 106 2.97 -9.53 4.64
N VAL A 107 2.56 -10.80 4.75
CA VAL A 107 3.45 -11.93 4.38
C VAL A 107 3.51 -12.13 2.87
N ARG A 108 2.46 -11.82 2.12
CA ARG A 108 2.47 -11.83 0.66
C ARG A 108 3.45 -10.81 0.11
N GLU A 109 3.35 -9.55 0.55
CA GLU A 109 4.24 -8.47 0.12
C GLU A 109 5.70 -8.77 0.50
N LEU A 110 5.95 -9.24 1.73
CA LEU A 110 7.29 -9.65 2.14
C LEU A 110 7.87 -10.71 1.19
N ARG A 111 7.08 -11.72 0.84
CA ARG A 111 7.50 -12.78 -0.09
C ARG A 111 7.74 -12.24 -1.51
N GLU A 112 6.81 -11.45 -2.04
CA GLU A 112 6.86 -10.94 -3.41
C GLU A 112 8.05 -10.01 -3.63
N GLU A 113 8.38 -9.18 -2.65
CA GLU A 113 9.44 -8.20 -2.73
C GLU A 113 10.83 -8.72 -2.30
N THR A 114 10.89 -9.80 -1.50
CA THR A 114 12.14 -10.27 -0.90
C THR A 114 12.42 -11.76 -1.08
N GLY A 115 11.42 -12.57 -1.43
CA GLY A 115 11.49 -14.03 -1.42
C GLY A 115 11.47 -14.65 -0.02
N ILE A 116 11.26 -13.86 1.04
CA ILE A 116 11.24 -14.37 2.43
C ILE A 116 9.83 -14.87 2.77
N GLU A 117 9.72 -16.15 3.08
CA GLU A 117 8.45 -16.77 3.50
C GLU A 117 8.20 -16.53 5.00
N ALA A 118 6.95 -16.23 5.36
CA ALA A 118 6.50 -16.08 6.75
C ALA A 118 5.05 -16.56 6.91
N GLY A 119 4.63 -16.84 8.14
CA GLY A 119 3.24 -17.21 8.45
C GLY A 119 2.42 -16.00 8.90
N ALA A 120 1.22 -15.84 8.36
CA ALA A 120 0.32 -14.74 8.77
C ALA A 120 -0.06 -14.80 10.25
N GLN A 121 -0.13 -16.00 10.83
CA GLN A 121 -0.39 -16.22 12.26
C GLN A 121 0.70 -15.64 13.16
N ASP A 122 1.91 -15.43 12.65
CA ASP A 122 3.05 -14.88 13.40
C ASP A 122 3.09 -13.35 13.35
N VAL A 123 2.26 -12.72 12.51
CA VAL A 123 2.19 -11.28 12.36
C VAL A 123 1.38 -10.67 13.49
N ARG A 124 1.97 -9.75 14.25
CA ARG A 124 1.26 -8.91 15.20
C ARG A 124 1.26 -7.45 14.75
N LEU A 125 0.20 -6.72 15.06
CA LEU A 125 0.15 -5.29 14.77
C LEU A 125 1.15 -4.56 15.68
N ALA A 126 2.12 -3.86 15.05
CA ALA A 126 3.04 -2.98 15.75
C ALA A 126 2.47 -1.57 15.85
N ASP A 127 1.95 -1.05 14.73
CA ASP A 127 1.38 0.29 14.65
C ASP A 127 0.37 0.39 13.50
N ALA A 128 -0.47 1.44 13.54
CA ALA A 128 -1.40 1.79 12.48
C ALA A 128 -1.35 3.31 12.28
N LEU A 129 -0.77 3.77 11.18
CA LEU A 129 -0.53 5.17 10.89
C LEU A 129 -1.27 5.61 9.63
N SER A 130 -1.74 6.86 9.60
CA SER A 130 -2.43 7.43 8.45
C SER A 130 -1.63 8.57 7.84
N ASP A 131 -1.62 8.66 6.50
CA ASP A 131 -1.06 9.79 5.80
C ASP A 131 -2.15 10.77 5.33
N THR A 132 -1.73 11.93 4.84
CA THR A 132 -2.64 12.94 4.29
C THR A 132 -3.09 12.65 2.85
N ALA A 133 -2.52 11.63 2.21
CA ALA A 133 -2.90 11.20 0.86
C ALA A 133 -4.08 10.22 0.87
N GLY A 134 -4.47 9.74 2.05
CA GLY A 134 -5.61 8.85 2.23
C GLY A 134 -5.21 7.38 2.30
N HIS A 135 -4.04 7.06 2.84
CA HIS A 135 -3.64 5.70 3.15
C HIS A 135 -3.70 5.44 4.66
N LEU A 136 -4.02 4.20 5.02
CA LEU A 136 -3.91 3.64 6.37
C LEU A 136 -2.86 2.53 6.32
N LEU A 137 -1.67 2.79 6.88
CA LEU A 137 -0.58 1.82 6.92
C LEU A 137 -0.69 0.96 8.17
N LEU A 138 -0.71 -0.35 7.99
CA LEU A 138 -0.74 -1.37 9.04
C LEU A 138 0.65 -2.00 9.12
N PHE A 139 1.41 -1.69 10.15
CA PHE A 139 2.76 -2.22 10.35
C PHE A 139 2.69 -3.55 11.08
N GLY A 140 2.92 -4.64 10.33
CA GLY A 140 2.97 -6.00 10.84
C GLY A 140 4.37 -6.38 11.31
N LEU A 141 4.53 -6.60 12.62
CA LEU A 141 5.79 -7.07 13.20
C LEU A 141 5.82 -8.60 13.19
N LEU A 142 6.89 -9.13 12.63
CA LEU A 142 7.20 -10.55 12.57
C LEU A 142 8.23 -10.95 13.66
N PRO A 143 8.29 -12.22 14.05
CA PRO A 143 9.33 -12.72 14.94
C PRO A 143 10.73 -12.49 14.34
N PRO A 144 11.74 -12.18 15.15
CA PRO A 144 13.12 -12.02 14.68
C PRO A 144 13.64 -13.30 14.03
N ARG A 145 14.43 -13.14 12.94
CA ARG A 145 15.07 -14.25 12.25
C ARG A 145 16.59 -14.11 12.20
N PRO A 146 17.34 -15.21 12.33
CA PRO A 146 18.76 -15.19 12.06
C PRO A 146 19.05 -14.82 10.60
N LEU A 147 20.06 -13.97 10.34
CA LEU A 147 20.48 -13.63 8.98
C LEU A 147 20.82 -14.87 8.14
N SER A 148 21.39 -15.88 8.76
CA SER A 148 21.74 -17.16 8.10
C SER A 148 20.53 -18.00 7.66
N SER A 149 19.33 -17.68 8.13
CA SER A 149 18.08 -18.38 7.74
C SER A 149 17.35 -17.70 6.57
N LEU A 150 17.81 -16.53 6.16
CA LEU A 150 17.17 -15.80 5.06
C LEU A 150 17.64 -16.35 3.70
N PRO A 151 16.77 -16.39 2.68
CA PRO A 151 17.16 -16.73 1.32
C PRO A 151 18.15 -15.68 0.78
N PRO A 152 18.90 -15.97 -0.30
CA PRO A 152 19.69 -14.95 -0.97
C PRO A 152 18.82 -13.79 -1.45
N SER A 153 19.30 -12.55 -1.25
CA SER A 153 18.64 -11.37 -1.82
C SER A 153 18.81 -11.38 -3.34
N VAL A 154 17.69 -11.41 -4.05
CA VAL A 154 17.65 -11.40 -5.52
C VAL A 154 16.69 -10.31 -6.00
N PRO A 155 16.91 -9.70 -7.17
CA PRO A 155 15.97 -8.77 -7.76
C PRO A 155 14.63 -9.44 -8.05
N THR A 156 13.55 -8.68 -7.86
CA THR A 156 12.18 -9.04 -8.24
C THR A 156 11.66 -8.08 -9.32
N HIS A 157 10.38 -8.17 -9.65
CA HIS A 157 9.76 -7.22 -10.58
C HIS A 157 9.75 -5.78 -10.02
N GLU A 158 9.64 -5.63 -8.70
CA GLU A 158 9.42 -4.34 -8.04
C GLU A 158 10.62 -3.86 -7.22
N THR A 159 11.60 -4.73 -6.94
CA THR A 159 12.75 -4.42 -6.10
C THR A 159 14.05 -4.91 -6.69
N SER A 160 15.17 -4.25 -6.39
CA SER A 160 16.51 -4.76 -6.70
C SER A 160 17.02 -5.79 -5.69
N GLY A 161 16.13 -6.27 -4.81
CA GLY A 161 16.43 -7.14 -3.71
C GLY A 161 16.27 -6.44 -2.35
N TYR A 162 16.58 -7.18 -1.28
CA TYR A 162 16.52 -6.66 0.08
C TYR A 162 17.93 -6.47 0.68
N GLU A 163 18.00 -5.61 1.65
CA GLU A 163 19.15 -5.39 2.54
C GLU A 163 18.73 -5.34 4.00
N ILE A 164 19.68 -5.40 4.92
CA ILE A 164 19.40 -5.24 6.34
C ILE A 164 19.77 -3.82 6.75
N LEU A 165 18.81 -3.09 7.26
CA LEU A 165 18.97 -1.77 7.85
C LEU A 165 19.51 -1.93 9.27
N PRO A 166 20.80 -1.62 9.55
CA PRO A 166 21.42 -1.94 10.84
C PRO A 166 21.22 -0.86 11.90
N ALA A 167 20.70 0.31 11.51
CA ALA A 167 20.51 1.46 12.39
C ALA A 167 19.43 2.40 11.81
N PRO A 168 18.82 3.27 12.64
CA PRO A 168 17.86 4.25 12.18
C PRO A 168 18.44 5.15 11.08
N ARG A 169 17.70 5.30 9.97
CA ARG A 169 17.98 6.28 8.93
C ARG A 169 16.66 6.67 8.23
N PRO A 170 16.59 7.81 7.54
CA PRO A 170 15.44 8.15 6.71
C PRO A 170 15.20 7.09 5.63
N LEU A 171 13.95 6.67 5.51
CA LEU A 171 13.43 5.84 4.43
C LEU A 171 12.64 6.72 3.45
N THR A 172 12.35 6.17 2.30
CA THR A 172 11.65 6.88 1.22
C THR A 172 10.30 7.44 1.66
N PHE A 173 9.55 6.67 2.44
CA PHE A 173 8.24 7.09 2.94
C PHE A 173 8.36 7.55 4.41
N PRO A 174 7.83 8.73 4.77
CA PRO A 174 7.94 9.26 6.13
C PRO A 174 7.40 8.30 7.20
N LEU A 175 6.25 7.64 6.97
CA LEU A 175 5.67 6.71 7.93
C LEU A 175 6.48 5.41 8.07
N HIS A 176 7.20 4.96 7.02
CA HIS A 176 8.16 3.87 7.13
C HIS A 176 9.37 4.27 8.00
N THR A 177 9.83 5.51 7.88
CA THR A 177 10.88 6.07 8.75
C THR A 177 10.42 6.09 10.20
N GLU A 178 9.19 6.54 10.44
CA GLU A 178 8.60 6.61 11.79
C GLU A 178 8.52 5.23 12.45
N ALA A 179 7.96 4.25 11.73
CA ALA A 179 7.83 2.88 12.21
C ALA A 179 9.20 2.21 12.44
N ALA A 180 10.16 2.37 11.53
CA ALA A 180 11.51 1.85 11.70
C ALA A 180 12.20 2.46 12.94
N ASN A 181 12.13 3.79 13.10
CA ASN A 181 12.68 4.47 14.28
C ASN A 181 12.01 4.01 15.58
N ALA A 182 10.69 3.76 15.56
CA ALA A 182 9.96 3.24 16.69
C ALA A 182 10.45 1.84 17.10
N TRP A 183 10.69 0.98 16.09
CA TRP A 183 11.24 -0.34 16.34
C TRP A 183 12.66 -0.27 16.95
N PHE A 184 13.58 0.52 16.37
CA PHE A 184 14.93 0.72 16.90
C PHE A 184 14.95 1.32 18.32
N ALA A 185 13.94 2.11 18.66
CA ALA A 185 13.75 2.65 20.01
C ALA A 185 13.10 1.65 20.99
N GLY A 186 12.82 0.40 20.56
CA GLY A 186 12.22 -0.64 21.40
C GLY A 186 10.73 -0.42 21.71
N ARG A 187 10.03 0.45 20.96
CA ARG A 187 8.62 0.76 21.21
C ARG A 187 7.64 -0.36 20.83
N TYR A 188 8.09 -1.33 20.05
CA TYR A 188 7.27 -2.46 19.60
C TYR A 188 7.65 -3.78 20.29
N GLY A 189 8.37 -3.72 21.40
CA GLY A 189 8.89 -4.84 22.20
C GLY A 189 7.85 -5.78 22.81
#